data_487e4d985d1b5732c9aa7f81094595c0
#
_entry.id   487e4d985d1b5732c9aa7f81094595c0
#
_cell.length_a   1.000
_cell.length_b   1.000
_cell.length_c   1.000
_cell.angle_alpha   90.00
_cell.angle_beta   90.00
_cell.angle_gamma   90.00
#
_symmetry.space_group_name_H-M   'P 1'
#
loop_
_entity.id
_entity.type
_entity.pdbx_description
1 polymer ?
#
loop_
_entity_poly.entity_id
_entity_poly.type
_entity_poly.pdbx_seq_one_letter_code
_entity_poly.pdbx_strand_id
1 'polypeptide(L)' 'MNYATPEAIEAARRIDLYTYLHEREPQELVKCGNGVYCTRTHDSLKISRGKWFWWSHGIGGHTALDYLIRVRGM' A
#
# COMPACT_ATOMS: atom_id res chain seq x y z
N MET A 1 9.29 3.63 -12.93
CA MET A 1 8.81 2.28 -12.66
C MET A 1 7.46 2.06 -13.31
N ASN A 2 7.26 0.90 -13.89
CA ASN A 2 6.03 0.62 -14.61
C ASN A 2 5.12 -0.29 -13.78
N TYR A 3 4.04 0.27 -13.27
CA TYR A 3 3.06 -0.49 -12.49
C TYR A 3 1.98 -1.12 -13.37
N ALA A 4 2.03 -0.86 -14.66
CA ALA A 4 0.95 -1.25 -15.56
C ALA A 4 1.16 -2.59 -16.26
N THR A 5 2.19 -3.37 -15.87
CA THR A 5 2.36 -4.69 -16.45
C THR A 5 1.25 -5.61 -15.94
N PRO A 6 0.72 -6.50 -16.80
CA PRO A 6 -0.35 -7.41 -16.37
C PRO A 6 0.02 -8.27 -15.17
N GLU A 7 1.27 -8.70 -15.08
CA GLU A 7 1.72 -9.52 -13.95
C GLU A 7 1.70 -8.71 -12.65
N ALA A 8 2.15 -7.46 -12.71
CA ALA A 8 2.18 -6.61 -11.51
C ALA A 8 0.77 -6.29 -11.03
N ILE A 9 -0.14 -6.01 -11.96
CA ILE A 9 -1.53 -5.73 -11.63
C ILE A 9 -2.19 -6.95 -11.00
N GLU A 10 -1.98 -8.11 -11.58
CA GLU A 10 -2.57 -9.34 -11.07
C GLU A 10 -2.05 -9.68 -9.68
N ALA A 11 -0.74 -9.50 -9.46
CA ALA A 11 -0.16 -9.74 -8.15
C ALA A 11 -0.71 -8.76 -7.11
N ALA A 12 -0.82 -7.49 -7.47
CA ALA A 12 -1.31 -6.46 -6.55
C ALA A 12 -2.77 -6.68 -6.17
N ARG A 13 -3.55 -7.29 -7.06
CA ARG A 13 -4.96 -7.58 -6.80
C ARG A 13 -5.14 -8.65 -5.73
N ARG A 14 -4.15 -9.53 -5.56
CA ARG A 14 -4.27 -10.71 -4.70
C ARG A 14 -3.66 -10.55 -3.33
N ILE A 15 -2.88 -9.52 -3.10
CA ILE A 15 -2.17 -9.36 -1.82
C ILE A 15 -2.56 -8.06 -1.15
N ASP A 16 -2.36 -8.01 0.16
CA ASP A 16 -2.59 -6.78 0.91
C ASP A 16 -1.41 -5.82 0.71
N LEU A 17 -1.60 -4.59 1.14
CA LEU A 17 -0.58 -3.56 0.92
C LEU A 17 0.70 -3.84 1.70
N TYR A 18 0.58 -4.36 2.93
CA TYR A 18 1.77 -4.69 3.71
C TYR A 18 2.67 -5.66 2.96
N THR A 19 2.08 -6.76 2.49
CA THR A 19 2.83 -7.80 1.78
C THR A 19 3.46 -7.24 0.50
N TYR A 20 2.70 -6.46 -0.23
CA TYR A 20 3.20 -5.86 -1.47
C TYR A 20 4.41 -4.98 -1.22
N LEU A 21 4.32 -4.08 -0.24
CA LEU A 21 5.42 -3.17 0.05
C LEU A 21 6.62 -3.92 0.62
N HIS A 22 6.37 -4.91 1.47
CA HIS A 22 7.45 -5.70 2.04
C HIS A 22 8.27 -6.40 0.96
N GLU A 23 7.62 -6.86 -0.08
CA GLU A 23 8.28 -7.61 -1.15
C GLU A 23 8.83 -6.71 -2.25
N ARG A 24 8.14 -5.62 -2.56
CA ARG A 24 8.48 -4.80 -3.73
C ARG A 24 9.13 -3.47 -3.38
N GLU A 25 8.72 -2.87 -2.28
CA GLU A 25 9.21 -1.55 -1.89
C GLU A 25 9.43 -1.49 -0.38
N PRO A 26 10.32 -2.32 0.15
CA PRO A 26 10.49 -2.38 1.60
C PRO A 26 10.91 -1.06 2.23
N GLN A 27 11.54 -0.17 1.47
CA GLN A 27 11.95 1.14 1.97
C GLN A 27 10.75 2.04 2.28
N GLU A 28 9.58 1.74 1.68
CA GLU A 28 8.36 2.52 1.95
C GLU A 28 7.66 2.06 3.22
N LEU A 29 7.97 0.89 3.72
CA LEU A 29 7.25 0.30 4.85
C LEU A 29 7.93 0.72 6.14
N VAL A 30 7.29 1.60 6.90
CA VAL A 30 7.83 2.14 8.14
C VAL A 30 6.91 1.77 9.29
N LYS A 31 7.46 1.19 10.34
CA LYS A 31 6.68 0.85 11.52
C LYS A 31 6.41 2.12 12.30
N CYS A 32 5.14 2.41 12.57
CA CYS A 32 4.77 3.63 13.27
C CYS A 32 3.95 3.37 14.53
N GLY A 33 3.72 2.09 14.86
CA GLY A 33 3.01 1.73 16.07
C GLY A 33 2.96 0.23 16.21
N ASN A 34 2.34 -0.24 17.27
CA ASN A 34 2.24 -1.66 17.54
C ASN A 34 1.28 -2.30 16.53
N GLY A 35 1.85 -3.04 15.59
CA GLY A 35 1.06 -3.66 14.53
C GLY A 35 0.58 -2.69 13.47
N VAL A 36 1.10 -1.44 13.47
CA VAL A 36 0.70 -0.43 12.52
C VAL A 36 1.92 0.06 11.76
N TYR A 37 1.78 0.14 10.43
CA TYR A 37 2.83 0.66 9.55
C TYR A 37 2.32 1.84 8.77
N CYS A 38 3.22 2.64 8.25
CA CYS A 38 2.86 3.73 7.34
C CYS A 38 3.83 3.72 6.17
N THR A 39 3.54 4.51 5.14
CA THR A 39 4.46 4.61 4.03
C THR A 39 5.40 5.80 4.26
N ARG A 40 6.64 5.66 3.81
CA ARG A 40 7.62 6.72 3.97
C ARG A 40 7.20 7.98 3.21
N THR A 41 6.64 7.80 2.02
CA THR A 41 6.21 8.92 1.18
C THR A 41 4.95 9.61 1.73
N HIS A 42 4.05 8.82 2.33
CA HIS A 42 2.78 9.34 2.86
C HIS A 42 2.62 8.86 4.28
N ASP A 43 3.14 9.61 5.25
CA ASP A 43 3.14 9.16 6.64
C ASP A 43 1.75 9.13 7.27
N SER A 44 0.77 9.79 6.67
CA SER A 44 -0.62 9.71 7.13
C SER A 44 -1.36 8.49 6.60
N LEU A 45 -0.73 7.71 5.71
CA LEU A 45 -1.31 6.46 5.22
C LEU A 45 -0.91 5.34 6.18
N LYS A 46 -1.89 4.75 6.87
CA LYS A 46 -1.65 3.72 7.88
C LYS A 46 -2.08 2.36 7.37
N ILE A 47 -1.29 1.35 7.70
CA ILE A 47 -1.52 -0.03 7.29
C ILE A 47 -1.64 -0.88 8.54
N SER A 48 -2.74 -1.62 8.67
CA SER A 48 -2.97 -2.47 9.84
C SER A 48 -3.94 -3.58 9.47
N ARG A 49 -3.65 -4.80 9.90
CA ARG A 49 -4.56 -5.95 9.80
C ARG A 49 -5.04 -6.21 8.37
N GLY A 50 -4.14 -6.08 7.42
CA GLY A 50 -4.48 -6.34 6.02
C GLY A 50 -5.27 -5.24 5.34
N LYS A 51 -5.43 -4.10 6.02
CA LYS A 51 -6.14 -2.95 5.47
C LYS A 51 -5.24 -1.74 5.51
N TRP A 52 -5.58 -0.73 4.71
CA TRP A 52 -4.86 0.54 4.75
C TRP A 52 -5.85 1.69 4.65
N PHE A 53 -5.47 2.83 5.21
CA PHE A 53 -6.30 4.04 5.15
C PHE A 53 -5.39 5.26 5.08
N TRP A 54 -5.66 6.13 4.11
CA TRP A 54 -4.90 7.36 3.90
C TRP A 54 -5.66 8.50 4.56
N TRP A 55 -5.32 8.81 5.79
CA TRP A 55 -6.09 9.71 6.64
C TRP A 55 -6.19 11.12 6.08
N SER A 56 -5.12 11.64 5.48
CA SER A 56 -5.15 13.01 4.97
C SER A 56 -6.06 13.15 3.74
N HIS A 57 -6.44 12.06 3.12
CA HIS A 57 -7.29 12.07 1.91
C HIS A 57 -8.62 11.34 2.13
N GLY A 58 -8.79 10.69 3.26
CA GLY A 58 -10.05 10.01 3.56
C GLY A 58 -10.37 8.83 2.66
N ILE A 59 -9.36 8.15 2.15
CA ILE A 59 -9.57 6.98 1.29
C ILE A 59 -8.80 5.78 1.84
N GLY A 60 -9.30 4.59 1.55
CA GLY A 60 -8.68 3.37 2.02
C GLY A 60 -9.01 2.19 1.16
N GLY A 61 -8.51 1.02 1.55
CA GLY A 61 -8.74 -0.20 0.82
C GLY A 61 -8.13 -1.40 1.51
N HIS A 62 -8.14 -2.53 0.82
CA HIS A 62 -7.64 -3.78 1.34
C HIS A 62 -6.44 -4.30 0.57
N THR A 63 -6.45 -4.17 -0.76
CA THR A 63 -5.42 -4.76 -1.60
C THR A 63 -4.38 -3.74 -2.02
N ALA A 64 -3.25 -4.25 -2.46
CA ALA A 64 -2.21 -3.39 -3.02
C ALA A 64 -2.69 -2.69 -4.30
N LEU A 65 -3.58 -3.34 -5.06
CA LEU A 65 -4.12 -2.71 -6.27
C LEU A 65 -4.92 -1.47 -5.96
N ASP A 66 -5.73 -1.50 -4.90
CA ASP A 66 -6.46 -0.32 -4.45
C ASP A 66 -5.50 0.83 -4.17
N TYR A 67 -4.39 0.53 -3.51
CA TYR A 67 -3.37 1.53 -3.21
C TYR A 67 -2.75 2.10 -4.49
N LEU A 68 -2.40 1.25 -5.43
CA LEU A 68 -1.78 1.72 -6.67
C LEU A 68 -2.72 2.63 -7.46
N ILE A 69 -4.00 2.30 -7.47
CA ILE A 69 -4.99 3.10 -8.18
C ILE A 69 -5.30 4.40 -7.45
N ARG A 70 -5.60 4.30 -6.15
CA ARG A 70 -6.13 5.44 -5.40
C ARG A 70 -5.05 6.39 -4.89
N VAL A 71 -3.87 5.88 -4.61
CA VAL A 71 -2.77 6.70 -4.06
C VAL A 71 -1.77 7.06 -5.15
N ARG A 72 -1.40 6.10 -5.98
CA ARG A 72 -0.39 6.30 -7.02
C ARG A 72 -0.97 6.76 -8.36
N GLY A 73 -2.28 6.75 -8.51
CA GLY A 73 -2.93 7.23 -9.71
C GLY A 73 -2.76 6.34 -10.92
N MET A 74 -2.61 5.07 -10.70
CA MET A 74 -2.42 4.11 -11.79
C MET A 74 -3.66 3.96 -12.66
#